data_401f3e5c2fbf028e1ffd2517f37ba945
#
_entry.id   401f3e5c2fbf028e1ffd2517f37ba945
#
_cell.length_a   1.000
_cell.length_b   1.000
_cell.length_c   1.000
_cell.angle_alpha   90.00
_cell.angle_beta   90.00
_cell.angle_gamma   90.00
#
_symmetry.space_group_name_H-M   'P 1'
#
loop_
_entity.id
_entity.type
_entity.pdbx_description
1 polymer ?
#
loop_
_entity_poly.entity_id
_entity_poly.type
_entity_poly.pdbx_seq_one_letter_code
_entity_poly.pdbx_strand_id
1 'polypeptide(L)'
;MDKGKFYSGLAIMVGLIVLGMMIPKAVNNFRSFERSVDVKGLCEREVKADKVIWPVVYKVMANNIQEVYDQTDYNNDAIIAFLKKGGLDESEISVTIPSISDKFANEYGGNDRAYRYIATNIITVCTGKVDLVLELMSKQSELLKKGIVTGGNKWENPVEFSYNGLNDIKPEMIEEATKN
;
A
#
# COMPACT_ATOMS: atom_id res chain seq x y z
N MET A 1 79.40 30.37 12.08
CA MET A 1 78.10 29.69 11.73
C MET A 1 78.43 28.22 11.60
N ASP A 2 77.83 27.36 12.51
CA ASP A 2 78.14 25.95 12.53
C ASP A 2 77.55 25.27 11.26
N LYS A 3 78.47 24.81 10.39
CA LYS A 3 78.13 24.17 9.11
C LYS A 3 77.18 23.01 9.32
N GLY A 4 77.21 22.30 10.49
CA GLY A 4 76.30 21.23 10.84
C GLY A 4 74.85 21.67 11.01
N LYS A 5 74.56 22.79 11.63
CA LYS A 5 73.24 23.37 11.79
C LYS A 5 72.60 23.82 10.46
N PHE A 6 73.44 24.27 9.54
CA PHE A 6 72.97 24.62 8.20
C PHE A 6 72.53 23.38 7.38
N TYR A 7 73.32 22.31 7.41
CA TYR A 7 72.97 21.10 6.70
C TYR A 7 71.72 20.41 7.30
N SER A 8 71.53 20.47 8.62
CA SER A 8 70.32 19.93 9.25
C SER A 8 69.05 20.72 8.89
N GLY A 9 69.16 22.05 8.84
CA GLY A 9 68.06 22.93 8.40
C GLY A 9 67.69 22.69 6.92
N LEU A 10 68.68 22.48 6.05
CA LEU A 10 68.48 22.19 4.64
C LEU A 10 67.77 20.81 4.46
N ALA A 11 68.18 19.79 5.22
CA ALA A 11 67.57 18.48 5.17
C ALA A 11 66.11 18.50 5.61
N ILE A 12 65.76 19.25 6.66
CA ILE A 12 64.38 19.44 7.12
C ILE A 12 63.55 20.16 6.07
N MET A 13 64.10 21.21 5.44
CA MET A 13 63.40 21.95 4.40
C MET A 13 63.07 21.08 3.19
N VAL A 14 63.98 20.23 2.74
CA VAL A 14 63.78 19.30 1.62
C VAL A 14 62.72 18.26 2.00
N GLY A 15 62.75 17.71 3.24
CA GLY A 15 61.75 16.78 3.73
C GLY A 15 60.33 17.37 3.74
N LEU A 16 60.18 18.61 4.17
CA LEU A 16 58.91 19.32 4.18
C LEU A 16 58.35 19.58 2.77
N ILE A 17 59.23 19.91 1.81
CA ILE A 17 58.84 20.09 0.40
C ILE A 17 58.33 18.76 -0.19
N VAL A 18 59.02 17.65 0.05
CA VAL A 18 58.62 16.34 -0.42
C VAL A 18 57.27 15.94 0.20
N LEU A 19 57.09 16.14 1.50
CA LEU A 19 55.81 15.91 2.19
C LEU A 19 54.68 16.75 1.61
N GLY A 20 54.93 18.04 1.38
CA GLY A 20 53.98 18.96 0.77
C GLY A 20 53.54 18.56 -0.64
N MET A 21 54.41 17.94 -1.42
CA MET A 21 54.08 17.41 -2.75
C MET A 21 53.34 16.07 -2.72
N MET A 22 53.54 15.26 -1.68
CA MET A 22 52.89 13.95 -1.56
C MET A 22 51.43 14.03 -1.06
N ILE A 23 51.13 15.00 -0.21
CA ILE A 23 49.79 15.16 0.36
C ILE A 23 48.71 15.37 -0.72
N PRO A 24 48.87 16.31 -1.69
CA PRO A 24 47.82 16.48 -2.74
C PRO A 24 47.66 15.26 -3.62
N LYS A 25 48.69 14.49 -3.87
CA LYS A 25 48.60 13.22 -4.64
C LYS A 25 47.84 12.16 -3.87
N ALA A 26 48.05 12.05 -2.57
CA ALA A 26 47.32 11.08 -1.72
C ALA A 26 45.82 11.45 -1.66
N VAL A 27 45.50 12.75 -1.46
CA VAL A 27 44.11 13.23 -1.42
C VAL A 27 43.39 13.03 -2.76
N ASN A 28 44.06 13.31 -3.88
CA ASN A 28 43.46 13.08 -5.20
C ASN A 28 43.25 11.61 -5.50
N ASN A 29 44.12 10.72 -5.05
CA ASN A 29 43.95 9.29 -5.19
C ASN A 29 42.76 8.75 -4.36
N PHE A 30 42.55 9.26 -3.14
CA PHE A 30 41.38 8.97 -2.32
C PHE A 30 40.09 9.46 -2.98
N ARG A 31 40.06 10.67 -3.52
CA ARG A 31 38.89 11.25 -4.22
C ARG A 31 38.54 10.51 -5.52
N SER A 32 39.49 9.88 -6.19
CA SER A 32 39.21 9.13 -7.42
C SER A 32 38.49 7.80 -7.16
N PHE A 33 38.61 7.23 -5.95
CA PHE A 33 37.89 6.01 -5.56
C PHE A 33 36.43 6.25 -5.17
N GLU A 34 36.02 7.48 -4.86
CA GLU A 34 34.65 7.81 -4.43
C GLU A 34 33.78 8.44 -5.55
N ARG A 35 34.20 8.36 -6.80
CA ARG A 35 33.33 8.80 -7.91
C ARG A 35 32.34 7.70 -8.26
N SER A 36 31.37 7.48 -7.38
CA SER A 36 30.14 6.76 -7.73
C SER A 36 29.11 7.77 -8.25
N VAL A 37 28.62 7.51 -9.43
CA VAL A 37 27.48 8.26 -9.99
C VAL A 37 26.25 7.40 -9.76
N ASP A 38 25.40 7.81 -8.83
CA ASP A 38 24.09 7.20 -8.65
C ASP A 38 23.18 7.67 -9.80
N VAL A 39 22.97 6.81 -10.76
CA VAL A 39 22.01 7.03 -11.85
C VAL A 39 20.69 6.39 -11.45
N LYS A 40 19.65 7.20 -11.34
CA LYS A 40 18.27 6.72 -11.14
C LYS A 40 17.62 6.61 -12.51
N GLY A 41 17.51 5.40 -13.02
CA GLY A 41 16.68 5.11 -14.18
C GLY A 41 15.23 4.87 -13.76
N LEU A 42 14.26 5.29 -14.58
CA LEU A 42 12.84 4.98 -14.45
C LEU A 42 12.44 4.06 -15.59
N CYS A 43 11.78 2.95 -15.25
CA CYS A 43 11.09 2.10 -16.21
C CYS A 43 9.67 1.88 -15.69
N GLU A 44 8.68 2.15 -16.52
CA GLU A 44 7.27 1.93 -16.22
C GLU A 44 6.70 0.93 -17.23
N ARG A 45 5.93 -0.04 -16.76
CA ARG A 45 5.28 -1.03 -17.60
C ARG A 45 3.84 -1.24 -17.16
N GLU A 46 2.90 -1.09 -18.06
CA GLU A 46 1.51 -1.42 -17.82
C GLU A 46 1.32 -2.94 -17.86
N VAL A 47 0.76 -3.49 -16.79
CA VAL A 47 0.44 -4.91 -16.64
C VAL A 47 -1.00 -5.08 -16.19
N LYS A 48 -1.67 -6.14 -16.70
CA LYS A 48 -3.02 -6.48 -16.26
C LYS A 48 -2.92 -7.11 -14.85
N ALA A 49 -3.75 -6.64 -13.91
CA ALA A 49 -3.85 -7.24 -12.60
C ALA A 49 -4.30 -8.71 -12.70
N ASP A 50 -3.71 -9.57 -11.88
CA ASP A 50 -4.03 -11.00 -11.78
C ASP A 50 -4.73 -11.35 -10.46
N LYS A 51 -4.90 -10.36 -9.57
CA LYS A 51 -5.59 -10.50 -8.30
C LYS A 51 -6.35 -9.22 -7.97
N VAL A 52 -7.55 -9.38 -7.41
CA VAL A 52 -8.37 -8.28 -6.90
C VAL A 52 -8.84 -8.59 -5.48
N ILE A 53 -8.78 -7.57 -4.62
CA ILE A 53 -9.39 -7.56 -3.30
C ILE A 53 -10.48 -6.50 -3.34
N TRP A 54 -11.74 -6.94 -3.20
CA TRP A 54 -12.89 -6.06 -3.24
C TRP A 54 -13.68 -6.16 -1.94
N PRO A 55 -13.57 -5.15 -1.06
CA PRO A 55 -14.38 -5.04 0.15
C PRO A 55 -15.77 -4.47 -0.20
N VAL A 56 -16.81 -5.25 0.03
CA VAL A 56 -18.22 -4.84 -0.06
C VAL A 56 -18.66 -4.40 1.33
N VAL A 57 -18.71 -3.10 1.54
CA VAL A 57 -19.07 -2.50 2.84
C VAL A 57 -20.55 -2.13 2.82
N TYR A 58 -21.28 -2.45 3.90
CA TYR A 58 -22.64 -1.97 4.12
C TYR A 58 -22.87 -1.64 5.60
N LYS A 59 -23.93 -0.87 5.87
CA LYS A 59 -24.29 -0.48 7.22
C LYS A 59 -25.75 -0.84 7.51
N VAL A 60 -25.98 -1.24 8.76
CA VAL A 60 -27.30 -1.49 9.33
C VAL A 60 -27.51 -0.54 10.49
N MET A 61 -28.69 0.07 10.59
CA MET A 61 -29.05 1.00 11.64
C MET A 61 -30.39 0.59 12.25
N ALA A 62 -30.41 0.39 13.55
CA ALA A 62 -31.64 0.06 14.29
C ALA A 62 -31.60 0.56 15.74
N ASN A 63 -32.74 0.51 16.41
CA ASN A 63 -32.85 0.85 17.83
C ASN A 63 -32.76 -0.35 18.77
N ASN A 64 -32.85 -1.56 18.21
CA ASN A 64 -32.75 -2.82 18.92
C ASN A 64 -31.58 -3.63 18.35
N ILE A 65 -30.77 -4.20 19.24
CA ILE A 65 -29.61 -5.03 18.85
C ILE A 65 -30.02 -6.31 18.11
N GLN A 66 -31.16 -6.91 18.46
CA GLN A 66 -31.64 -8.10 17.77
C GLN A 66 -32.01 -7.77 16.31
N GLU A 67 -32.64 -6.63 16.08
CA GLU A 67 -32.98 -6.15 14.73
C GLU A 67 -31.70 -5.91 13.90
N VAL A 68 -30.64 -5.37 14.52
CA VAL A 68 -29.33 -5.22 13.86
C VAL A 68 -28.80 -6.57 13.43
N TYR A 69 -28.88 -7.58 14.31
CA TYR A 69 -28.42 -8.93 14.01
C TYR A 69 -29.21 -9.53 12.84
N ASP A 70 -30.53 -9.53 12.91
CA ASP A 70 -31.41 -10.14 11.91
C ASP A 70 -31.22 -9.47 10.53
N GLN A 71 -31.10 -8.13 10.49
CA GLN A 71 -30.84 -7.40 9.24
C GLN A 71 -29.43 -7.65 8.69
N THR A 72 -28.44 -7.78 9.57
CA THR A 72 -27.06 -8.09 9.15
C THR A 72 -27.00 -9.47 8.53
N ASP A 73 -27.62 -10.47 9.14
CA ASP A 73 -27.66 -11.83 8.64
C ASP A 73 -28.37 -11.91 7.28
N TYR A 74 -29.54 -11.29 7.17
CA TYR A 74 -30.27 -11.18 5.89
C TYR A 74 -29.42 -10.50 4.79
N ASN A 75 -28.73 -9.41 5.10
CA ASN A 75 -27.91 -8.69 4.15
C ASN A 75 -26.68 -9.50 3.73
N ASN A 76 -26.03 -10.21 4.67
CA ASN A 76 -24.93 -11.11 4.37
C ASN A 76 -25.35 -12.19 3.37
N ASP A 77 -26.46 -12.88 3.65
CA ASP A 77 -26.98 -13.94 2.78
C ASP A 77 -27.31 -13.41 1.39
N ALA A 78 -27.95 -12.25 1.32
CA ALA A 78 -28.31 -11.63 0.05
C ALA A 78 -27.07 -11.19 -0.79
N ILE A 79 -26.02 -10.67 -0.14
CA ILE A 79 -24.76 -10.28 -0.81
C ILE A 79 -24.00 -11.53 -1.24
N ILE A 80 -23.86 -12.54 -0.37
CA ILE A 80 -23.20 -13.80 -0.71
C ILE A 80 -23.90 -14.49 -1.89
N ALA A 81 -25.23 -14.54 -1.87
CA ALA A 81 -26.01 -15.10 -2.96
C ALA A 81 -25.79 -14.32 -4.28
N PHE A 82 -25.71 -13.01 -4.24
CA PHE A 82 -25.38 -12.17 -5.40
C PHE A 82 -23.98 -12.48 -5.95
N LEU A 83 -22.98 -12.60 -5.08
CA LEU A 83 -21.59 -12.89 -5.46
C LEU A 83 -21.45 -14.30 -6.04
N LYS A 84 -22.07 -15.31 -5.41
CA LYS A 84 -22.09 -16.71 -5.89
C LYS A 84 -22.82 -16.83 -7.24
N LYS A 85 -23.97 -16.17 -7.39
CA LYS A 85 -24.69 -16.11 -8.67
C LYS A 85 -23.85 -15.49 -9.77
N GLY A 86 -22.99 -14.56 -9.41
CA GLY A 86 -22.04 -13.92 -10.32
C GLY A 86 -20.86 -14.81 -10.73
N GLY A 87 -20.67 -16.00 -10.14
CA GLY A 87 -19.60 -16.94 -10.49
C GLY A 87 -18.40 -16.95 -9.55
N LEU A 88 -18.54 -16.37 -8.35
CA LEU A 88 -17.52 -16.45 -7.29
C LEU A 88 -17.75 -17.70 -6.43
N ASP A 89 -16.67 -18.34 -6.04
CA ASP A 89 -16.67 -19.49 -5.15
C ASP A 89 -16.71 -19.04 -3.68
N GLU A 90 -17.21 -19.90 -2.80
CA GLU A 90 -17.29 -19.58 -1.37
C GLU A 90 -15.92 -19.32 -0.73
N SER A 91 -14.88 -20.00 -1.21
CA SER A 91 -13.50 -19.80 -0.77
C SER A 91 -12.91 -18.43 -1.12
N GLU A 92 -13.52 -17.75 -2.08
CA GLU A 92 -13.10 -16.41 -2.52
C GLU A 92 -13.81 -15.29 -1.74
N ILE A 93 -14.77 -15.65 -0.87
CA ILE A 93 -15.63 -14.72 -0.12
C ILE A 93 -15.34 -14.89 1.38
N SER A 94 -15.04 -13.80 2.05
CA SER A 94 -14.80 -13.76 3.50
C SER A 94 -15.73 -12.73 4.15
N VAL A 95 -16.44 -13.14 5.18
CA VAL A 95 -17.33 -12.27 5.97
C VAL A 95 -16.62 -11.91 7.27
N THR A 96 -16.46 -10.62 7.54
CA THR A 96 -15.92 -10.14 8.82
C THR A 96 -17.00 -10.03 9.89
N ILE A 97 -16.57 -10.07 11.16
CA ILE A 97 -17.45 -9.78 12.28
C ILE A 97 -17.90 -8.32 12.22
N PRO A 98 -19.23 -8.02 12.33
CA PRO A 98 -19.73 -6.65 12.28
C PRO A 98 -19.13 -5.77 13.38
N SER A 99 -18.72 -4.55 13.03
CA SER A 99 -18.36 -3.53 14.00
C SER A 99 -19.63 -2.77 14.41
N ILE A 100 -20.04 -2.90 15.68
CA ILE A 100 -21.27 -2.28 16.21
C ILE A 100 -20.90 -1.10 17.12
N SER A 101 -21.48 0.05 16.84
CA SER A 101 -21.37 1.26 17.65
C SER A 101 -22.71 1.56 18.32
N ASP A 102 -22.73 1.62 19.66
CA ASP A 102 -23.86 2.16 20.43
C ASP A 102 -23.68 3.68 20.55
N LYS A 103 -24.54 4.41 19.86
CA LYS A 103 -24.49 5.88 19.84
C LYS A 103 -24.89 6.51 21.16
N PHE A 104 -25.63 5.83 22.01
CA PHE A 104 -26.03 6.35 23.31
C PHE A 104 -24.94 6.14 24.39
N ALA A 105 -23.99 5.27 24.15
CA ALA A 105 -22.84 5.08 25.03
C ALA A 105 -21.79 6.23 24.96
N ASN A 106 -21.88 7.09 23.96
CA ASN A 106 -20.96 8.21 23.80
C ASN A 106 -21.49 9.45 24.54
N GLU A 107 -20.80 9.88 25.59
CA GLU A 107 -21.13 11.03 26.46
C GLU A 107 -21.20 12.38 25.72
N TYR A 108 -20.51 12.53 24.56
CA TYR A 108 -20.37 13.78 23.81
C TYR A 108 -21.35 13.95 22.63
N GLY A 109 -22.46 13.27 22.60
CA GLY A 109 -23.40 13.36 21.48
C GLY A 109 -24.79 13.76 21.92
N GLY A 110 -25.34 14.84 21.34
CA GLY A 110 -26.69 15.30 21.59
C GLY A 110 -27.78 14.23 21.39
N ASN A 111 -28.90 14.38 22.08
CA ASN A 111 -30.04 13.46 22.10
C ASN A 111 -30.82 13.31 20.78
N ASP A 112 -30.40 13.97 19.72
CA ASP A 112 -31.13 13.99 18.43
C ASP A 112 -30.60 12.93 17.47
N ARG A 113 -30.68 11.66 17.88
CA ARG A 113 -30.19 10.53 17.07
C ARG A 113 -31.34 9.61 16.70
N ALA A 114 -31.53 9.44 15.39
CA ALA A 114 -32.62 8.60 14.86
C ALA A 114 -32.45 7.11 15.21
N TYR A 115 -31.19 6.63 15.36
CA TYR A 115 -30.88 5.23 15.64
C TYR A 115 -29.84 5.10 16.75
N ARG A 116 -30.03 4.11 17.61
CA ARG A 116 -29.13 3.79 18.71
C ARG A 116 -27.89 3.00 18.23
N TYR A 117 -28.10 1.96 17.44
CA TYR A 117 -27.04 1.09 16.97
C TYR A 117 -26.73 1.31 15.51
N ILE A 118 -25.46 1.36 15.20
CA ILE A 118 -24.95 1.35 13.83
C ILE A 118 -23.97 0.20 13.72
N ALA A 119 -24.30 -0.79 12.90
CA ALA A 119 -23.38 -1.88 12.53
C ALA A 119 -22.78 -1.60 11.17
N THR A 120 -21.47 -1.71 11.07
CA THR A 120 -20.72 -1.71 9.81
C THR A 120 -20.19 -3.10 9.56
N ASN A 121 -20.53 -3.69 8.44
CA ASN A 121 -20.07 -5.01 8.04
C ASN A 121 -19.31 -4.93 6.71
N ILE A 122 -18.32 -5.83 6.54
CA ILE A 122 -17.48 -5.92 5.37
C ILE A 122 -17.46 -7.35 4.88
N ILE A 123 -17.85 -7.56 3.63
CA ILE A 123 -17.67 -8.83 2.92
C ILE A 123 -16.55 -8.64 1.93
N THR A 124 -15.45 -9.34 2.12
CA THR A 124 -14.25 -9.20 1.28
C THR A 124 -14.22 -10.32 0.25
N VAL A 125 -14.16 -9.94 -1.01
CA VAL A 125 -13.89 -10.83 -2.15
C VAL A 125 -12.40 -10.78 -2.46
N CYS A 126 -11.75 -11.95 -2.53
CA CYS A 126 -10.34 -12.08 -2.89
C CYS A 126 -10.20 -13.15 -3.97
N THR A 127 -9.96 -12.73 -5.21
CA THR A 127 -9.97 -13.65 -6.37
C THR A 127 -8.98 -13.20 -7.46
N GLY A 128 -8.60 -14.17 -8.31
CA GLY A 128 -7.89 -13.91 -9.58
C GLY A 128 -8.82 -13.58 -10.75
N LYS A 129 -10.15 -13.70 -10.57
CA LYS A 129 -11.16 -13.45 -11.62
C LYS A 129 -11.44 -11.93 -11.75
N VAL A 130 -10.41 -11.14 -12.10
CA VAL A 130 -10.49 -9.67 -12.10
C VAL A 130 -11.63 -9.13 -12.97
N ASP A 131 -11.77 -9.62 -14.20
CA ASP A 131 -12.81 -9.16 -15.13
C ASP A 131 -14.23 -9.46 -14.61
N LEU A 132 -14.40 -10.59 -13.94
CA LEU A 132 -15.66 -10.98 -13.31
C LEU A 132 -16.04 -10.01 -12.17
N VAL A 133 -15.07 -9.64 -11.35
CA VAL A 133 -15.31 -8.68 -10.25
C VAL A 133 -15.69 -7.30 -10.81
N LEU A 134 -15.04 -6.82 -11.85
CA LEU A 134 -15.39 -5.56 -12.52
C LEU A 134 -16.84 -5.59 -13.05
N GLU A 135 -17.27 -6.72 -13.62
CA GLU A 135 -18.64 -6.90 -14.07
C GLU A 135 -19.62 -6.88 -12.89
N LEU A 136 -19.31 -7.59 -11.77
CA LEU A 136 -20.14 -7.60 -10.57
C LEU A 136 -20.23 -6.23 -9.92
N MET A 137 -19.16 -5.48 -9.89
CA MET A 137 -19.16 -4.10 -9.39
C MET A 137 -20.12 -3.20 -10.19
N SER A 138 -20.20 -3.38 -11.51
CA SER A 138 -21.16 -2.64 -12.35
C SER A 138 -22.63 -3.03 -12.07
N LYS A 139 -22.86 -4.26 -11.63
CA LYS A 139 -24.20 -4.81 -11.27
C LYS A 139 -24.58 -4.60 -9.79
N GLN A 140 -23.75 -3.92 -9.01
CA GLN A 140 -23.98 -3.69 -7.57
C GLN A 140 -25.31 -2.98 -7.27
N SER A 141 -25.88 -2.27 -8.26
CA SER A 141 -27.21 -1.70 -8.18
C SER A 141 -28.32 -2.72 -7.95
N GLU A 142 -28.11 -4.02 -8.22
CA GLU A 142 -29.08 -5.08 -7.91
C GLU A 142 -29.27 -5.24 -6.40
N LEU A 143 -28.23 -4.98 -5.59
CA LEU A 143 -28.30 -5.00 -4.13
C LEU A 143 -29.15 -3.83 -3.60
N LEU A 144 -29.09 -2.67 -4.25
CA LEU A 144 -29.94 -1.53 -3.91
C LEU A 144 -31.43 -1.84 -4.09
N LYS A 145 -31.81 -2.64 -5.12
CA LYS A 145 -33.20 -3.08 -5.32
C LYS A 145 -33.70 -3.97 -4.20
N LYS A 146 -32.79 -4.63 -3.46
CA LYS A 146 -33.09 -5.41 -2.25
C LYS A 146 -33.05 -4.59 -0.97
N GLY A 147 -32.88 -3.26 -1.07
CA GLY A 147 -32.76 -2.37 0.07
C GLY A 147 -31.38 -2.35 0.72
N ILE A 148 -30.38 -3.01 0.13
CA ILE A 148 -29.03 -3.09 0.68
C ILE A 148 -28.20 -1.96 0.06
N VAL A 149 -27.88 -0.94 0.86
CA VAL A 149 -27.01 0.14 0.46
C VAL A 149 -25.55 -0.27 0.71
N THR A 150 -24.88 -0.63 -0.37
CA THR A 150 -23.45 -0.92 -0.34
C THR A 150 -22.67 0.34 -0.62
N GLY A 151 -21.67 0.61 0.17
CA GLY A 151 -20.79 1.76 0.03
C GLY A 151 -20.10 2.05 1.34
N GLY A 152 -18.83 2.34 1.27
CA GLY A 152 -17.99 2.73 2.40
C GLY A 152 -17.14 3.93 2.03
N ASN A 153 -16.34 4.38 2.96
CA ASN A 153 -15.30 5.33 2.67
C ASN A 153 -14.27 4.65 1.75
N LYS A 154 -14.16 5.14 0.51
CA LYS A 154 -13.22 4.61 -0.49
C LYS A 154 -11.76 4.65 -0.02
N TRP A 155 -11.45 5.51 0.94
CA TRP A 155 -10.12 5.65 1.52
C TRP A 155 -9.84 4.60 2.60
N GLU A 156 -10.88 4.14 3.33
CA GLU A 156 -10.73 3.12 4.38
C GLU A 156 -10.78 1.70 3.81
N ASN A 157 -11.57 1.50 2.76
CA ASN A 157 -11.77 0.19 2.15
C ASN A 157 -11.67 0.32 0.62
N PRO A 158 -10.48 0.61 0.07
CA PRO A 158 -10.27 0.69 -1.36
C PRO A 158 -10.40 -0.69 -2.03
N VAL A 159 -10.80 -0.71 -3.28
CA VAL A 159 -10.65 -1.90 -4.13
C VAL A 159 -9.18 -1.94 -4.56
N GLU A 160 -8.52 -3.06 -4.29
CA GLU A 160 -7.11 -3.24 -4.61
C GLU A 160 -6.94 -4.21 -5.77
N PHE A 161 -6.24 -3.76 -6.79
CA PHE A 161 -5.80 -4.58 -7.89
C PHE A 161 -4.30 -4.80 -7.80
N SER A 162 -3.87 -6.05 -7.83
CA SER A 162 -2.45 -6.40 -7.71
C SER A 162 -2.01 -7.31 -8.84
N TYR A 163 -0.71 -7.29 -9.10
CA TYR A 163 -0.04 -8.18 -10.03
C TYR A 163 1.05 -8.95 -9.29
N ASN A 164 0.89 -10.28 -9.21
CA ASN A 164 1.79 -11.15 -8.48
C ASN A 164 3.08 -11.48 -9.27
N GLY A 165 3.04 -11.37 -10.60
CA GLY A 165 4.17 -11.66 -11.50
C GLY A 165 5.25 -10.57 -11.54
N LEU A 166 5.27 -9.61 -10.59
CA LEU A 166 6.25 -8.52 -10.58
C LEU A 166 7.70 -9.02 -10.58
N ASN A 167 7.99 -10.10 -9.86
CA ASN A 167 9.34 -10.64 -9.78
C ASN A 167 9.83 -11.22 -11.11
N ASP A 168 8.93 -11.64 -11.98
CA ASP A 168 9.26 -12.22 -13.29
C ASP A 168 9.66 -11.13 -14.30
N ILE A 169 9.04 -9.96 -14.22
CA ILE A 169 9.31 -8.82 -15.12
C ILE A 169 10.36 -7.85 -14.57
N LYS A 170 10.63 -7.89 -13.25
CA LYS A 170 11.56 -6.97 -12.58
C LYS A 170 12.98 -6.97 -13.16
N PRO A 171 13.60 -8.11 -13.52
CA PRO A 171 14.95 -8.11 -14.12
C PRO A 171 15.02 -7.32 -15.42
N GLU A 172 14.03 -7.50 -16.31
CA GLU A 172 13.95 -6.78 -17.57
C GLU A 172 13.75 -5.27 -17.36
N MET A 173 12.88 -4.90 -16.41
CA MET A 173 12.63 -3.51 -16.05
C MET A 173 13.86 -2.82 -15.49
N ILE A 174 14.67 -3.52 -14.69
CA ILE A 174 15.94 -2.99 -14.16
C ILE A 174 16.95 -2.79 -15.31
N GLU A 175 17.04 -3.73 -16.23
CA GLU A 175 17.91 -3.61 -17.39
C GLU A 175 17.51 -2.41 -18.28
N GLU A 176 16.23 -2.23 -18.52
CA GLU A 176 15.70 -1.10 -19.30
C GLU A 176 15.94 0.25 -18.58
N ALA A 177 15.69 0.32 -17.28
CA ALA A 177 15.95 1.51 -16.46
C ALA A 177 17.44 1.89 -16.41
N THR A 178 18.35 0.92 -16.57
CA THR A 178 19.81 1.16 -16.54
C THR A 178 20.35 1.61 -17.91
N LYS A 179 19.62 1.32 -18.99
CA LYS A 179 20.00 1.72 -20.36
C LYS A 179 19.55 3.13 -20.73
N ASN A 180 18.56 3.66 -20.02
CA ASN A 180 18.00 5.02 -20.20
C ASN A 180 18.68 6.00 -19.22
#